data_54b16ca8fb78eaecff2854295fd346ac
#
_entry.id   54b16ca8fb78eaecff2854295fd346ac
#
_cell.length_a   1.000
_cell.length_b   1.000
_cell.length_c   1.000
_cell.angle_alpha   90.00
_cell.angle_beta   90.00
_cell.angle_gamma   90.00
#
_symmetry.space_group_name_H-M   'P 1'
#
loop_
_entity.id
_entity.type
_entity.pdbx_description
1 polymer ?
#
loop_
_entity_poly.entity_id
_entity_poly.type
_entity_poly.pdbx_seq_one_letter_code
_entity_poly.pdbx_strand_id
1 'polypeptide(L)'
;MAAIDVRNLSVGYGQNVLLQNLNFSVNEGEIFVILGGSGCGKSSLLKNLFGLYEPLAGNVLIEGQDITDAHGEDRQKIMTHFGVMYQQGALFGSMNLLENVTLFMEEYTTLDREQMNLLARCKLDLVGLLPYEQYMPSEISGGMQKRAAIARAMALDPKILFLDEPSAGLDPITSADLDRTILDLSQNLGITFVIVSHELASIYSIANRVIMLDKASKGIIAEGDPKVLRDQSPDPRVHQFFNRIMSKEVP
;
A
#
# COMPACT_ATOMS: atom_id res chain seq x y z
N MET A 1 -1.35 11.89 14.96
CA MET A 1 -0.01 11.27 15.25
C MET A 1 0.57 10.66 13.99
N ALA A 2 1.88 10.33 14.00
CA ALA A 2 2.44 9.58 12.88
C ALA A 2 2.06 8.09 13.04
N ALA A 3 1.41 7.51 12.03
CA ALA A 3 1.14 6.08 11.94
C ALA A 3 2.42 5.32 11.55
N ILE A 4 3.25 5.93 10.70
CA ILE A 4 4.56 5.39 10.30
C ILE A 4 5.61 6.51 10.40
N ASP A 5 6.78 6.18 10.94
CA ASP A 5 7.93 7.10 11.01
C ASP A 5 9.18 6.41 10.45
N VAL A 6 9.78 6.98 9.42
CA VAL A 6 10.92 6.42 8.70
C VAL A 6 12.15 7.29 8.97
N ARG A 7 13.21 6.67 9.50
CA ARG A 7 14.41 7.38 9.97
C ARG A 7 15.67 6.84 9.31
N ASN A 8 16.33 7.69 8.54
CA ASN A 8 17.62 7.41 7.88
C ASN A 8 17.64 6.08 7.10
N LEU A 9 16.48 5.67 6.55
CA LEU A 9 16.29 4.37 5.93
C LEU A 9 17.08 4.26 4.64
N SER A 10 17.85 3.19 4.50
CA SER A 10 18.55 2.82 3.27
C SER A 10 18.07 1.44 2.79
N VAL A 11 17.64 1.36 1.55
CA VAL A 11 17.01 0.19 0.95
C VAL A 11 17.88 -0.34 -0.17
N GLY A 12 18.08 -1.66 -0.22
CA GLY A 12 18.86 -2.29 -1.27
C GLY A 12 19.01 -3.79 -1.08
N TYR A 13 19.87 -4.41 -1.88
CA TYR A 13 20.16 -5.84 -1.85
C TYR A 13 21.67 -6.08 -1.86
N GLY A 14 22.19 -6.69 -0.80
CA GLY A 14 23.61 -6.89 -0.61
C GLY A 14 24.38 -5.57 -0.66
N GLN A 15 25.26 -5.37 -1.65
CA GLN A 15 26.01 -4.11 -1.83
C GLN A 15 25.30 -3.10 -2.74
N ASN A 16 24.17 -3.47 -3.35
CA ASN A 16 23.47 -2.59 -4.28
C ASN A 16 22.44 -1.72 -3.53
N VAL A 17 22.80 -0.48 -3.25
CA VAL A 17 21.92 0.51 -2.63
C VAL A 17 20.98 1.09 -3.68
N LEU A 18 19.69 0.89 -3.52
CA LEU A 18 18.62 1.45 -4.36
C LEU A 18 18.20 2.85 -3.89
N LEU A 19 17.99 3.00 -2.58
CA LEU A 19 17.58 4.23 -1.94
C LEU A 19 18.42 4.43 -0.67
N GLN A 20 18.70 5.68 -0.30
CA GLN A 20 19.54 5.98 0.84
C GLN A 20 19.03 7.17 1.65
N ASN A 21 19.22 7.09 2.96
CA ASN A 21 18.95 8.17 3.90
C ASN A 21 17.53 8.77 3.77
N LEU A 22 16.53 7.91 3.61
CA LEU A 22 15.13 8.35 3.53
C LEU A 22 14.63 8.74 4.92
N ASN A 23 13.99 9.90 5.00
CA ASN A 23 13.34 10.41 6.20
C ASN A 23 11.98 10.97 5.81
N PHE A 24 10.90 10.39 6.31
CA PHE A 24 9.53 10.86 6.13
C PHE A 24 8.61 10.20 7.15
N SER A 25 7.42 10.74 7.33
CA SER A 25 6.38 10.15 8.17
C SER A 25 5.07 10.03 7.41
N VAL A 26 4.19 9.15 7.84
CA VAL A 26 2.80 9.02 7.35
C VAL A 26 1.87 9.28 8.52
N ASN A 27 0.90 10.17 8.36
CA ASN A 27 -0.05 10.51 9.42
C ASN A 27 -1.20 9.50 9.49
N GLU A 28 -1.84 9.38 10.65
CA GLU A 28 -3.05 8.58 10.82
C GLU A 28 -4.17 9.08 9.90
N GLY A 29 -4.89 8.16 9.25
CA GLY A 29 -5.97 8.44 8.31
C GLY A 29 -5.54 9.05 6.97
N GLU A 30 -4.23 9.17 6.73
CA GLU A 30 -3.68 9.72 5.49
C GLU A 30 -3.66 8.69 4.36
N ILE A 31 -4.01 9.10 3.15
CA ILE A 31 -3.70 8.36 1.93
C ILE A 31 -2.39 8.91 1.37
N PHE A 32 -1.30 8.20 1.67
CA PHE A 32 0.07 8.55 1.31
C PHE A 32 0.53 7.72 0.11
N VAL A 33 1.06 8.37 -0.93
CA VAL A 33 1.45 7.67 -2.17
C VAL A 33 2.94 7.81 -2.46
N ILE A 34 3.57 6.69 -2.77
CA ILE A 34 4.97 6.59 -3.17
C ILE A 34 5.03 6.54 -4.70
N LEU A 35 5.61 7.57 -5.30
CA LEU A 35 5.75 7.74 -6.73
C LEU A 35 7.19 7.56 -7.20
N GLY A 36 7.38 7.46 -8.52
CA GLY A 36 8.69 7.48 -9.16
C GLY A 36 8.74 6.62 -10.41
N GLY A 37 9.79 6.78 -11.19
CA GLY A 37 10.03 6.03 -12.42
C GLY A 37 10.17 4.52 -12.20
N SER A 38 10.13 3.75 -13.28
CA SER A 38 10.33 2.30 -13.21
C SER A 38 11.73 1.97 -12.66
N GLY A 39 11.80 1.02 -11.72
CA GLY A 39 13.04 0.55 -11.13
C GLY A 39 13.73 1.55 -10.16
N CYS A 40 13.04 2.61 -9.69
CA CYS A 40 13.60 3.52 -8.67
C CYS A 40 13.51 2.99 -7.23
N GLY A 41 12.91 1.80 -7.00
CA GLY A 41 12.88 1.17 -5.68
C GLY A 41 11.57 1.26 -4.91
N LYS A 42 10.43 1.70 -5.51
CA LYS A 42 9.13 1.86 -4.84
C LYS A 42 8.65 0.60 -4.10
N SER A 43 8.52 -0.52 -4.81
CA SER A 43 8.08 -1.78 -4.19
C SER A 43 9.11 -2.32 -3.20
N SER A 44 10.41 -2.05 -3.40
CA SER A 44 11.44 -2.40 -2.42
C SER A 44 11.30 -1.55 -1.15
N LEU A 45 11.05 -0.24 -1.29
CA LEU A 45 10.75 0.61 -0.14
C LEU A 45 9.51 0.11 0.60
N LEU A 46 8.40 -0.12 -0.12
CA LEU A 46 7.16 -0.62 0.48
C LEU A 46 7.41 -1.91 1.29
N LYS A 47 8.19 -2.86 0.76
CA LYS A 47 8.53 -4.12 1.43
C LYS A 47 9.39 -3.93 2.68
N ASN A 48 10.23 -2.89 2.72
CA ASN A 48 10.96 -2.51 3.93
C ASN A 48 10.03 -1.84 4.96
N LEU A 49 9.03 -1.03 4.53
CA LEU A 49 8.11 -0.35 5.44
C LEU A 49 7.27 -1.34 6.26
N PHE A 50 6.82 -2.45 5.66
CA PHE A 50 6.10 -3.48 6.41
C PHE A 50 7.00 -4.66 6.84
N GLY A 51 8.31 -4.48 6.80
CA GLY A 51 9.28 -5.39 7.39
C GLY A 51 9.46 -6.72 6.63
N LEU A 52 9.03 -6.86 5.36
CA LEU A 52 9.30 -8.07 4.58
C LEU A 52 10.79 -8.21 4.24
N TYR A 53 11.49 -7.10 4.05
CA TYR A 53 12.93 -7.05 3.85
C TYR A 53 13.58 -6.23 4.94
N GLU A 54 14.78 -6.65 5.36
CA GLU A 54 15.62 -5.89 6.27
C GLU A 54 16.27 -4.73 5.50
N PRO A 55 16.24 -3.50 6.02
CA PRO A 55 16.92 -2.38 5.40
C PRO A 55 18.44 -2.51 5.55
N LEU A 56 19.19 -1.81 4.69
CA LEU A 56 20.65 -1.72 4.80
C LEU A 56 21.09 -0.82 5.96
N ALA A 57 20.25 0.16 6.33
CA ALA A 57 20.45 1.05 7.48
C ALA A 57 19.14 1.77 7.81
N GLY A 58 19.05 2.34 9.01
CA GLY A 58 17.91 3.12 9.49
C GLY A 58 16.78 2.24 10.00
N ASN A 59 15.68 2.88 10.43
CA ASN A 59 14.59 2.25 11.13
C ASN A 59 13.22 2.66 10.55
N VAL A 60 12.25 1.78 10.73
CA VAL A 60 10.82 2.03 10.45
C VAL A 60 10.02 1.77 11.71
N LEU A 61 9.32 2.80 12.19
CA LEU A 61 8.42 2.68 13.33
C LEU A 61 6.97 2.65 12.83
N ILE A 62 6.21 1.66 13.27
CA ILE A 62 4.77 1.51 13.04
C ILE A 62 4.07 1.75 14.37
N GLU A 63 3.22 2.77 14.47
CA GLU A 63 2.60 3.21 15.73
C GLU A 63 3.62 3.35 16.89
N GLY A 64 4.81 3.87 16.59
CA GLY A 64 5.89 4.06 17.54
C GLY A 64 6.70 2.81 17.88
N GLN A 65 6.37 1.63 17.34
CA GLN A 65 7.08 0.37 17.53
C GLN A 65 8.00 0.08 16.35
N ASP A 66 9.27 -0.23 16.62
CA ASP A 66 10.29 -0.48 15.59
C ASP A 66 10.12 -1.87 14.97
N ILE A 67 9.61 -1.94 13.72
CA ILE A 67 9.46 -3.20 12.97
C ILE A 67 10.80 -3.74 12.47
N THR A 68 11.81 -2.89 12.35
CA THR A 68 13.13 -3.25 11.81
C THR A 68 13.88 -4.17 12.75
N ASP A 69 13.86 -3.85 14.05
CA ASP A 69 14.56 -4.59 15.10
C ASP A 69 13.67 -5.59 15.85
N ALA A 70 12.35 -5.60 15.54
CA ALA A 70 11.42 -6.50 16.21
C ALA A 70 11.59 -7.96 15.78
N HIS A 71 11.55 -8.88 16.74
CA HIS A 71 11.62 -10.33 16.52
C HIS A 71 10.54 -11.08 17.31
N GLY A 72 10.24 -12.32 16.91
CA GLY A 72 9.31 -13.21 17.63
C GLY A 72 7.94 -12.58 17.85
N GLU A 73 7.44 -12.66 19.09
CA GLU A 73 6.10 -12.19 19.45
C GLU A 73 5.91 -10.67 19.27
N ASP A 74 6.94 -9.85 19.51
CA ASP A 74 6.84 -8.40 19.35
C ASP A 74 6.66 -8.03 17.88
N ARG A 75 7.38 -8.72 16.97
CA ARG A 75 7.17 -8.57 15.55
C ARG A 75 5.76 -8.99 15.12
N GLN A 76 5.25 -10.13 15.62
CA GLN A 76 3.89 -10.57 15.32
C GLN A 76 2.84 -9.55 15.76
N LYS A 77 2.99 -8.95 16.95
CA LYS A 77 2.11 -7.87 17.42
C LYS A 77 2.11 -6.69 16.48
N ILE A 78 3.29 -6.21 16.05
CA ILE A 78 3.38 -5.10 15.10
C ILE A 78 2.69 -5.46 13.77
N MET A 79 2.85 -6.69 13.28
CA MET A 79 2.25 -7.17 12.03
C MET A 79 0.72 -7.20 12.04
N THR A 80 0.06 -7.25 13.21
CA THR A 80 -1.40 -7.13 13.29
C THR A 80 -1.90 -5.69 13.09
N HIS A 81 -1.04 -4.68 13.20
CA HIS A 81 -1.40 -3.28 13.04
C HIS A 81 -1.57 -2.86 11.57
N PHE A 82 -1.11 -3.69 10.63
CA PHE A 82 -1.21 -3.38 9.20
C PHE A 82 -1.65 -4.58 8.36
N GLY A 83 -2.24 -4.31 7.21
CA GLY A 83 -2.53 -5.29 6.18
C GLY A 83 -1.78 -4.97 4.89
N VAL A 84 -1.55 -5.99 4.06
CA VAL A 84 -0.79 -5.84 2.81
C VAL A 84 -1.57 -6.41 1.63
N MET A 85 -1.66 -5.63 0.55
CA MET A 85 -2.12 -6.07 -0.75
C MET A 85 -0.98 -5.98 -1.77
N TYR A 86 -0.61 -7.11 -2.34
CA TYR A 86 0.38 -7.19 -3.42
C TYR A 86 -0.23 -6.88 -4.78
N GLN A 87 0.59 -6.52 -5.75
CA GLN A 87 0.19 -6.08 -7.10
C GLN A 87 -0.81 -7.03 -7.79
N GLN A 88 -0.66 -8.34 -7.65
CA GLN A 88 -1.60 -9.33 -8.22
C GLN A 88 -2.74 -9.72 -7.26
N GLY A 89 -2.91 -9.00 -6.13
CA GLY A 89 -3.86 -9.34 -5.08
C GLY A 89 -3.43 -10.55 -4.23
N ALA A 90 -2.73 -11.52 -4.81
CA ALA A 90 -2.21 -12.73 -4.18
C ALA A 90 -3.29 -13.55 -3.42
N LEU A 91 -4.54 -13.57 -3.92
CA LEU A 91 -5.57 -14.44 -3.37
C LEU A 91 -5.21 -15.92 -3.57
N PHE A 92 -5.56 -16.75 -2.61
CA PHE A 92 -5.42 -18.20 -2.72
C PHE A 92 -6.47 -18.74 -3.69
N GLY A 93 -6.03 -19.20 -4.86
CA GLY A 93 -6.93 -19.68 -5.94
C GLY A 93 -7.71 -20.95 -5.60
N SER A 94 -7.30 -21.68 -4.55
CA SER A 94 -7.99 -22.87 -4.03
C SER A 94 -9.01 -22.59 -2.92
N MET A 95 -9.22 -21.31 -2.58
CA MET A 95 -10.12 -20.84 -1.54
C MET A 95 -11.12 -19.86 -2.11
N ASN A 96 -12.38 -19.91 -1.66
CA ASN A 96 -13.36 -18.88 -2.01
C ASN A 96 -13.04 -17.54 -1.32
N LEU A 97 -13.82 -16.49 -1.58
CA LEU A 97 -13.53 -15.17 -1.03
C LEU A 97 -13.66 -15.13 0.49
N LEU A 98 -14.66 -15.81 1.05
CA LEU A 98 -14.84 -15.89 2.51
C LEU A 98 -13.63 -16.56 3.17
N GLU A 99 -13.18 -17.70 2.63
CA GLU A 99 -12.01 -18.43 3.12
C GLU A 99 -10.71 -17.62 3.00
N ASN A 100 -10.55 -16.88 1.90
CA ASN A 100 -9.41 -15.97 1.74
C ASN A 100 -9.34 -14.93 2.84
N VAL A 101 -10.48 -14.40 3.32
CA VAL A 101 -10.52 -13.41 4.39
C VAL A 101 -10.35 -14.07 5.77
N THR A 102 -11.00 -15.22 6.03
CA THR A 102 -10.92 -15.89 7.34
C THR A 102 -9.55 -16.47 7.64
N LEU A 103 -8.73 -16.77 6.64
CA LEU A 103 -7.44 -17.45 6.81
C LEU A 103 -6.52 -16.77 7.84
N PHE A 104 -6.42 -15.43 7.79
CA PHE A 104 -5.60 -14.69 8.76
C PHE A 104 -6.24 -14.66 10.16
N MET A 105 -7.57 -14.71 10.25
CA MET A 105 -8.26 -14.80 11.54
C MET A 105 -8.01 -16.14 12.21
N GLU A 106 -7.95 -17.23 11.44
CA GLU A 106 -7.64 -18.59 11.94
C GLU A 106 -6.25 -18.66 12.58
N GLU A 107 -5.26 -17.97 12.01
CA GLU A 107 -3.87 -17.99 12.47
C GLU A 107 -3.62 -17.03 13.65
N TYR A 108 -4.25 -15.87 13.65
CA TYR A 108 -3.90 -14.77 14.58
C TYR A 108 -4.98 -14.45 15.63
N THR A 109 -6.09 -15.18 15.67
CA THR A 109 -7.15 -14.95 16.66
C THR A 109 -7.62 -16.24 17.34
N THR A 110 -8.36 -16.09 18.43
CA THR A 110 -9.03 -17.19 19.14
C THR A 110 -10.52 -17.27 18.83
N LEU A 111 -10.98 -16.62 17.77
CA LEU A 111 -12.37 -16.59 17.35
C LEU A 111 -12.82 -17.99 16.86
N ASP A 112 -14.07 -18.34 17.11
CA ASP A 112 -14.67 -19.51 16.53
C ASP A 112 -15.02 -19.30 15.05
N ARG A 113 -15.36 -20.39 14.34
CA ARG A 113 -15.65 -20.34 12.90
C ARG A 113 -16.81 -19.43 12.53
N GLU A 114 -17.85 -19.38 13.37
CA GLU A 114 -19.04 -18.54 13.12
C GLU A 114 -18.70 -17.07 13.26
N GLN A 115 -17.94 -16.70 14.29
CA GLN A 115 -17.44 -15.35 14.53
C GLN A 115 -16.52 -14.88 13.38
N MET A 116 -15.57 -15.72 12.95
CA MET A 116 -14.69 -15.41 11.82
C MET A 116 -15.48 -15.18 10.52
N ASN A 117 -16.45 -16.06 10.23
CA ASN A 117 -17.29 -15.93 9.05
C ASN A 117 -18.11 -14.63 9.07
N LEU A 118 -18.66 -14.25 10.24
CA LEU A 118 -19.40 -13.01 10.39
C LEU A 118 -18.50 -11.79 10.10
N LEU A 119 -17.32 -11.75 10.71
CA LEU A 119 -16.37 -10.66 10.49
C LEU A 119 -15.89 -10.60 9.03
N ALA A 120 -15.58 -11.76 8.43
CA ALA A 120 -15.16 -11.82 7.04
C ALA A 120 -16.26 -11.32 6.08
N ARG A 121 -17.54 -11.63 6.34
CA ARG A 121 -18.68 -11.06 5.60
C ARG A 121 -18.75 -9.55 5.73
N CYS A 122 -18.52 -8.99 6.92
CA CYS A 122 -18.42 -7.54 7.10
C CYS A 122 -17.29 -6.95 6.25
N LYS A 123 -16.11 -7.60 6.17
CA LYS A 123 -15.00 -7.11 5.33
C LYS A 123 -15.33 -7.19 3.84
N LEU A 124 -16.00 -8.25 3.39
CA LEU A 124 -16.46 -8.38 2.02
C LEU A 124 -17.55 -7.36 1.67
N ASP A 125 -18.44 -7.03 2.62
CA ASP A 125 -19.49 -6.02 2.43
C ASP A 125 -18.89 -4.62 2.27
N LEU A 126 -17.88 -4.26 3.07
CA LEU A 126 -17.16 -2.98 2.98
C LEU A 126 -16.56 -2.71 1.58
N VAL A 127 -16.25 -3.76 0.83
CA VAL A 127 -15.71 -3.66 -0.54
C VAL A 127 -16.76 -4.05 -1.61
N GLY A 128 -18.05 -4.23 -1.23
CA GLY A 128 -19.15 -4.56 -2.13
C GLY A 128 -19.09 -5.97 -2.70
N LEU A 129 -18.52 -6.93 -1.98
CA LEU A 129 -18.33 -8.32 -2.44
C LEU A 129 -19.09 -9.36 -1.61
N LEU A 130 -19.94 -8.97 -0.65
CA LEU A 130 -20.71 -9.90 0.16
C LEU A 130 -21.55 -10.90 -0.70
N PRO A 131 -22.22 -10.50 -1.81
CA PRO A 131 -22.95 -11.46 -2.64
C PRO A 131 -22.09 -12.53 -3.32
N TYR A 132 -20.76 -12.34 -3.34
CA TYR A 132 -19.78 -13.19 -4.01
C TYR A 132 -18.92 -14.00 -3.02
N GLU A 133 -19.31 -14.08 -1.74
CA GLU A 133 -18.50 -14.69 -0.68
C GLU A 133 -18.06 -16.13 -0.97
N GLN A 134 -18.88 -16.90 -1.71
CA GLN A 134 -18.62 -18.30 -2.06
C GLN A 134 -17.89 -18.48 -3.40
N TYR A 135 -17.64 -17.40 -4.14
CA TYR A 135 -16.96 -17.45 -5.44
C TYR A 135 -15.47 -17.65 -5.27
N MET A 136 -14.87 -18.41 -6.19
CA MET A 136 -13.42 -18.56 -6.30
C MET A 136 -12.81 -17.33 -6.97
N PRO A 137 -11.55 -16.99 -6.71
CA PRO A 137 -10.88 -15.87 -7.39
C PRO A 137 -10.93 -15.93 -8.91
N SER A 138 -10.93 -17.13 -9.51
CA SER A 138 -11.03 -17.33 -10.97
C SER A 138 -12.42 -17.03 -11.55
N GLU A 139 -13.46 -16.93 -10.72
CA GLU A 139 -14.84 -16.72 -11.15
C GLU A 139 -15.27 -15.24 -11.12
N ILE A 140 -14.37 -14.34 -10.69
CA ILE A 140 -14.65 -12.91 -10.52
C ILE A 140 -13.71 -12.06 -11.37
N SER A 141 -14.13 -10.81 -11.67
CA SER A 141 -13.32 -9.88 -12.45
C SER A 141 -12.02 -9.46 -11.75
N GLY A 142 -11.04 -8.92 -12.49
CA GLY A 142 -9.79 -8.41 -11.94
C GLY A 142 -10.00 -7.32 -10.88
N GLY A 143 -10.95 -6.40 -11.09
CA GLY A 143 -11.30 -5.38 -10.11
C GLY A 143 -11.93 -5.96 -8.83
N MET A 144 -12.77 -6.99 -8.97
CA MET A 144 -13.31 -7.71 -7.82
C MET A 144 -12.19 -8.45 -7.06
N GLN A 145 -11.21 -9.04 -7.75
CA GLN A 145 -10.04 -9.67 -7.10
C GLN A 145 -9.23 -8.66 -6.30
N LYS A 146 -9.03 -7.44 -6.83
CA LYS A 146 -8.34 -6.35 -6.12
C LYS A 146 -9.09 -5.94 -4.85
N ARG A 147 -10.41 -5.76 -4.94
CA ARG A 147 -11.25 -5.44 -3.77
C ARG A 147 -11.28 -6.58 -2.75
N ALA A 148 -11.33 -7.84 -3.17
CA ALA A 148 -11.22 -8.99 -2.28
C ALA A 148 -9.86 -9.07 -1.57
N ALA A 149 -8.77 -8.69 -2.26
CA ALA A 149 -7.45 -8.61 -1.65
C ALA A 149 -7.36 -7.50 -0.59
N ILE A 150 -8.07 -6.37 -0.77
CA ILE A 150 -8.22 -5.34 0.26
C ILE A 150 -9.02 -5.89 1.45
N ALA A 151 -10.16 -6.56 1.22
CA ALA A 151 -10.95 -7.18 2.28
C ALA A 151 -10.12 -8.16 3.12
N ARG A 152 -9.31 -9.00 2.47
CA ARG A 152 -8.37 -9.90 3.14
C ARG A 152 -7.31 -9.15 3.94
N ALA A 153 -6.75 -8.07 3.38
CA ALA A 153 -5.78 -7.24 4.10
C ALA A 153 -6.38 -6.57 5.35
N MET A 154 -7.71 -6.37 5.37
CA MET A 154 -8.46 -5.84 6.52
C MET A 154 -8.89 -6.92 7.54
N ALA A 155 -8.55 -8.19 7.37
CA ALA A 155 -9.06 -9.30 8.18
C ALA A 155 -8.88 -9.12 9.69
N LEU A 156 -7.76 -8.54 10.12
CA LEU A 156 -7.41 -8.31 11.54
C LEU A 156 -7.71 -6.89 12.03
N ASP A 157 -8.59 -6.14 11.35
CA ASP A 157 -8.89 -4.74 11.67
C ASP A 157 -7.66 -3.81 11.79
N PRO A 158 -6.72 -3.86 10.83
CA PRO A 158 -5.53 -3.06 10.88
C PRO A 158 -5.84 -1.57 10.72
N LYS A 159 -5.02 -0.71 11.30
CA LYS A 159 -5.11 0.74 11.11
C LYS A 159 -4.39 1.23 9.86
N ILE A 160 -3.51 0.41 9.29
CA ILE A 160 -2.66 0.76 8.15
C ILE A 160 -2.82 -0.29 7.04
N LEU A 161 -2.98 0.14 5.79
CA LEU A 161 -2.96 -0.73 4.62
C LEU A 161 -1.85 -0.32 3.66
N PHE A 162 -0.98 -1.27 3.34
CA PHE A 162 0.05 -1.15 2.30
C PHE A 162 -0.47 -1.75 0.99
N LEU A 163 -0.53 -0.96 -0.08
CA LEU A 163 -0.99 -1.41 -1.39
C LEU A 163 0.10 -1.22 -2.44
N ASP A 164 0.51 -2.30 -3.09
CA ASP A 164 1.49 -2.26 -4.19
C ASP A 164 0.77 -2.27 -5.54
N GLU A 165 0.72 -1.13 -6.24
CA GLU A 165 0.10 -0.95 -7.57
C GLU A 165 -1.34 -1.50 -7.64
N PRO A 166 -2.27 -1.04 -6.78
CA PRO A 166 -3.61 -1.64 -6.65
C PRO A 166 -4.44 -1.59 -7.94
N SER A 167 -4.32 -0.53 -8.73
CA SER A 167 -5.07 -0.31 -9.99
C SER A 167 -4.39 -0.92 -11.23
N ALA A 168 -3.17 -1.49 -11.06
CA ALA A 168 -2.44 -2.04 -12.21
C ALA A 168 -3.22 -3.13 -12.95
N GLY A 169 -3.36 -2.94 -14.28
CA GLY A 169 -4.06 -3.87 -15.17
C GLY A 169 -5.59 -3.73 -15.18
N LEU A 170 -6.15 -2.74 -14.51
CA LEU A 170 -7.57 -2.40 -14.57
C LEU A 170 -7.85 -1.39 -15.69
N ASP A 171 -9.06 -1.42 -16.22
CA ASP A 171 -9.58 -0.35 -17.07
C ASP A 171 -9.88 0.91 -16.23
N PRO A 172 -9.99 2.11 -16.86
CA PRO A 172 -10.17 3.35 -16.13
C PRO A 172 -11.41 3.43 -15.23
N ILE A 173 -12.51 2.76 -15.62
CA ILE A 173 -13.76 2.77 -14.83
C ILE A 173 -13.57 1.91 -13.59
N THR A 174 -13.08 0.70 -13.76
CA THR A 174 -12.80 -0.23 -12.65
C THR A 174 -11.73 0.34 -11.68
N SER A 175 -10.73 1.07 -12.21
CA SER A 175 -9.75 1.78 -11.40
C SER A 175 -10.40 2.87 -10.53
N ALA A 176 -11.31 3.68 -11.11
CA ALA A 176 -12.04 4.70 -10.38
C ALA A 176 -12.96 4.11 -9.29
N ASP A 177 -13.58 2.95 -9.52
CA ASP A 177 -14.36 2.23 -8.51
C ASP A 177 -13.48 1.74 -7.35
N LEU A 178 -12.27 1.29 -7.65
CA LEU A 178 -11.29 0.89 -6.62
C LEU A 178 -10.82 2.11 -5.81
N ASP A 179 -10.52 3.22 -6.47
CA ASP A 179 -10.18 4.49 -5.84
C ASP A 179 -11.29 4.95 -4.89
N ARG A 180 -12.55 4.84 -5.30
CA ARG A 180 -13.69 5.14 -4.46
C ARG A 180 -13.74 4.25 -3.22
N THR A 181 -13.49 2.96 -3.38
CA THR A 181 -13.43 2.02 -2.24
C THR A 181 -12.34 2.43 -1.24
N ILE A 182 -11.15 2.81 -1.72
CA ILE A 182 -10.04 3.28 -0.88
C ILE A 182 -10.42 4.56 -0.12
N LEU A 183 -11.04 5.53 -0.82
CA LEU A 183 -11.52 6.76 -0.19
C LEU A 183 -12.57 6.49 0.89
N ASP A 184 -13.57 5.65 0.60
CA ASP A 184 -14.64 5.33 1.53
C ASP A 184 -14.09 4.63 2.79
N LEU A 185 -13.12 3.70 2.64
CA LEU A 185 -12.45 3.04 3.76
C LEU A 185 -11.62 4.04 4.59
N SER A 186 -10.88 4.94 3.96
CA SER A 186 -10.09 5.95 4.66
C SER A 186 -10.99 6.93 5.43
N GLN A 187 -12.04 7.46 4.78
CA GLN A 187 -12.91 8.48 5.37
C GLN A 187 -13.84 7.95 6.45
N ASN A 188 -14.41 6.74 6.26
CA ASN A 188 -15.42 6.19 7.16
C ASN A 188 -14.81 5.36 8.30
N LEU A 189 -13.67 4.72 8.09
CA LEU A 189 -13.01 3.86 9.08
C LEU A 189 -11.69 4.45 9.60
N GLY A 190 -11.23 5.56 9.06
CA GLY A 190 -9.97 6.19 9.48
C GLY A 190 -8.72 5.39 9.12
N ILE A 191 -8.81 4.47 8.14
CA ILE A 191 -7.68 3.64 7.73
C ILE A 191 -6.63 4.50 7.03
N THR A 192 -5.39 4.34 7.44
CA THR A 192 -4.21 4.94 6.81
C THR A 192 -3.77 4.08 5.63
N PHE A 193 -3.54 4.69 4.48
CA PHE A 193 -3.08 3.99 3.29
C PHE A 193 -1.67 4.42 2.90
N VAL A 194 -0.80 3.43 2.60
CA VAL A 194 0.50 3.64 1.94
C VAL A 194 0.47 2.92 0.61
N ILE A 195 0.42 3.67 -0.48
CA ILE A 195 0.17 3.14 -1.82
C ILE A 195 1.38 3.39 -2.70
N VAL A 196 1.89 2.36 -3.36
CA VAL A 196 2.77 2.52 -4.51
C VAL A 196 1.91 2.60 -5.76
N SER A 197 2.03 3.68 -6.52
CA SER A 197 1.34 3.83 -7.80
C SER A 197 2.12 4.70 -8.78
N HIS A 198 1.85 4.51 -10.07
CA HIS A 198 2.30 5.39 -11.16
C HIS A 198 1.11 5.94 -11.97
N GLU A 199 -0.12 5.67 -11.54
CA GLU A 199 -1.35 6.04 -12.22
C GLU A 199 -1.82 7.43 -11.78
N LEU A 200 -1.55 8.46 -12.61
CA LEU A 200 -1.81 9.86 -12.26
C LEU A 200 -3.28 10.15 -11.95
N ALA A 201 -4.22 9.49 -12.64
CA ALA A 201 -5.65 9.69 -12.40
C ALA A 201 -6.02 9.31 -10.96
N SER A 202 -5.62 8.12 -10.50
CA SER A 202 -5.80 7.66 -9.12
C SER A 202 -5.09 8.58 -8.13
N ILE A 203 -3.82 8.92 -8.39
CA ILE A 203 -3.04 9.78 -7.51
C ILE A 203 -3.75 11.12 -7.25
N TYR A 204 -4.26 11.79 -8.31
CA TYR A 204 -4.99 13.05 -8.15
C TYR A 204 -6.36 12.90 -7.49
N SER A 205 -6.95 11.72 -7.60
CA SER A 205 -8.26 11.41 -7.02
C SER A 205 -8.19 11.18 -5.52
N ILE A 206 -7.20 10.39 -5.05
CA ILE A 206 -7.21 9.87 -3.68
C ILE A 206 -6.08 10.37 -2.78
N ALA A 207 -4.91 10.75 -3.34
CA ALA A 207 -3.75 11.04 -2.51
C ALA A 207 -3.88 12.37 -1.74
N ASN A 208 -3.65 12.32 -0.42
CA ASN A 208 -3.49 13.52 0.39
C ASN A 208 -2.08 14.09 0.25
N ARG A 209 -1.07 13.24 0.23
CA ARG A 209 0.34 13.59 0.12
C ARG A 209 1.09 12.49 -0.61
N VAL A 210 2.13 12.89 -1.33
CA VAL A 210 2.98 11.97 -2.07
C VAL A 210 4.45 12.23 -1.77
N ILE A 211 5.28 11.19 -1.90
CA ILE A 211 6.72 11.34 -2.09
C ILE A 211 7.10 10.84 -3.48
N MET A 212 8.02 11.54 -4.14
CA MET A 212 8.56 11.10 -5.42
C MET A 212 10.01 10.65 -5.26
N LEU A 213 10.23 9.38 -5.60
CA LEU A 213 11.55 8.75 -5.60
C LEU A 213 12.23 8.92 -6.96
N ASP A 214 13.54 9.14 -6.91
CA ASP A 214 14.37 9.22 -8.12
C ASP A 214 15.55 8.26 -8.05
N LYS A 215 15.77 7.55 -9.18
CA LYS A 215 16.81 6.53 -9.29
C LYS A 215 18.23 7.13 -9.27
N ALA A 216 18.41 8.30 -9.86
CA ALA A 216 19.74 8.92 -9.98
C ALA A 216 20.20 9.49 -8.63
N SER A 217 19.31 10.18 -7.90
CA SER A 217 19.61 10.71 -6.57
C SER A 217 19.51 9.64 -5.46
N LYS A 218 18.93 8.46 -5.77
CA LYS A 218 18.64 7.39 -4.80
C LYS A 218 17.86 7.88 -3.58
N GLY A 219 16.96 8.85 -3.75
CA GLY A 219 16.27 9.50 -2.65
C GLY A 219 14.94 10.10 -3.03
N ILE A 220 14.36 10.85 -2.10
CA ILE A 220 13.15 11.63 -2.30
C ILE A 220 13.53 12.95 -2.97
N ILE A 221 12.90 13.28 -4.10
CA ILE A 221 13.10 14.54 -4.82
C ILE A 221 11.93 15.52 -4.68
N ALA A 222 10.79 15.05 -4.23
CA ALA A 222 9.65 15.90 -3.91
C ALA A 222 8.75 15.22 -2.86
N GLU A 223 8.09 16.06 -2.05
CA GLU A 223 7.08 15.65 -1.07
C GLU A 223 6.01 16.73 -1.00
N GLY A 224 4.73 16.36 -0.97
CA GLY A 224 3.61 17.30 -0.83
C GLY A 224 2.32 16.84 -1.51
N ASP A 225 1.35 17.76 -1.60
CA ASP A 225 0.11 17.55 -2.36
C ASP A 225 0.43 17.37 -3.84
N PRO A 226 -0.07 16.30 -4.51
CA PRO A 226 0.24 16.01 -5.90
C PRO A 226 -0.17 17.13 -6.86
N LYS A 227 -1.25 17.88 -6.58
CA LYS A 227 -1.71 19.00 -7.41
C LYS A 227 -0.77 20.20 -7.28
N VAL A 228 -0.30 20.47 -6.07
CA VAL A 228 0.69 21.53 -5.82
C VAL A 228 2.03 21.19 -6.48
N LEU A 229 2.48 19.93 -6.33
CA LEU A 229 3.73 19.47 -6.94
C LEU A 229 3.70 19.55 -8.47
N ARG A 230 2.57 19.20 -9.11
CA ARG A 230 2.40 19.32 -10.55
C ARG A 230 2.63 20.75 -11.03
N ASP A 231 2.05 21.73 -10.32
CA ASP A 231 1.98 23.13 -10.80
C ASP A 231 3.16 23.98 -10.33
N GLN A 232 3.77 23.64 -9.17
CA GLN A 232 4.70 24.53 -8.48
C GLN A 232 6.07 23.88 -8.17
N SER A 233 6.30 22.60 -8.50
CA SER A 233 7.59 21.99 -8.20
C SER A 233 8.72 22.62 -9.00
N PRO A 234 9.84 23.03 -8.36
CA PRO A 234 10.99 23.56 -9.06
C PRO A 234 11.81 22.47 -9.76
N ASP A 235 11.64 21.21 -9.43
CA ASP A 235 12.39 20.10 -10.03
C ASP A 235 11.77 19.69 -11.39
N PRO A 236 12.52 19.81 -12.50
CA PRO A 236 12.03 19.44 -13.83
C PRO A 236 11.53 17.98 -13.93
N ARG A 237 12.13 17.06 -13.18
CA ARG A 237 11.76 15.63 -13.19
C ARG A 237 10.35 15.42 -12.61
N VAL A 238 10.03 16.16 -11.55
CA VAL A 238 8.69 16.18 -10.95
C VAL A 238 7.68 16.71 -11.94
N HIS A 239 7.99 17.84 -12.59
CA HIS A 239 7.13 18.44 -13.60
C HIS A 239 6.91 17.50 -14.80
N GLN A 240 7.96 16.82 -15.30
CA GLN A 240 7.87 15.84 -16.38
C GLN A 240 6.96 14.66 -16.01
N PHE A 241 7.09 14.13 -14.79
CA PHE A 241 6.28 13.01 -14.32
C PHE A 241 4.79 13.37 -14.30
N PHE A 242 4.43 14.48 -13.65
CA PHE A 242 3.04 14.87 -13.46
C PHE A 242 2.36 15.38 -14.74
N ASN A 243 3.11 15.91 -15.68
CA ASN A 243 2.58 16.43 -16.96
C ASN A 243 2.76 15.44 -18.12
N ARG A 244 3.28 14.24 -17.90
CA ARG A 244 3.56 13.20 -18.92
C ARG A 244 4.40 13.72 -20.09
N ILE A 245 5.36 14.59 -19.80
CA ILE A 245 6.27 15.15 -20.81
C ILE A 245 7.37 14.12 -21.05
N MET A 246 7.57 13.71 -22.33
CA MET A 246 8.67 12.83 -22.68
C MET A 246 10.01 13.52 -22.36
N SER A 247 10.91 12.82 -21.68
CA SER A 247 12.28 13.27 -21.57
C SER A 247 12.84 13.36 -23.00
N LYS A 248 13.24 14.54 -23.43
CA LYS A 248 14.07 14.64 -24.64
C LYS A 248 15.33 13.83 -24.36
N GLU A 249 15.59 12.81 -25.15
CA GLU A 249 16.86 12.13 -25.12
C GLU A 249 17.95 13.21 -25.28
N VAL A 250 18.77 13.37 -24.23
CA VAL A 250 19.98 14.16 -24.33
C VAL A 250 20.95 13.30 -25.14
N PRO A 251 21.41 13.77 -26.30
CA PRO A 251 22.31 13.04 -27.18
C PRO A 251 23.64 12.67 -26.51
#